data_e2cfd06cfc7412c62ecc35b36a1e8123
#
_entry.id   e2cfd06cfc7412c62ecc35b36a1e8123
#
_cell.length_a   1.000
_cell.length_b   1.000
_cell.length_c   1.000
_cell.angle_alpha   90.00
_cell.angle_beta   90.00
_cell.angle_gamma   90.00
#
_symmetry.space_group_name_H-M   'P 1'
#
loop_
_entity.id
_entity.type
_entity.pdbx_description
1 polymer ?
#
loop_
_entity_poly.entity_id
_entity_poly.type
_entity_poly.pdbx_seq_one_letter_code
_entity_poly.pdbx_strand_id
1 'polypeptide(L)'
;MLFRLGNNFIGVFGVVLGSIVAVGGIPGGVFAQTTILHSASVLFFMCSWNAINDIYDFEIDLVNRPDRPLPGGRISIKNAKIASLATMLLSIFSLAISYYLISIAELEAGLKISDWLPSIFIWATALILLINYEFPFGFRLKEKGLPGNIAISLSIGLVVVFGSSAALQPFNMKVWSLFTIGIFLSISREIIKDVEDMEGDVGRNTLAMRIGADNARTVAWVASLLALASMLIPFAIGIFPPLHVVLVIPAVMTLMMVKGKIITGEDNSASGMLKKSILLGLSAILISSLL
;
A
#
# COMPACT_ATOMS: atom_id res chain seq x y z
N MET A 1 -6.29 16.82 -7.30
CA MET A 1 -5.34 16.29 -8.34
C MET A 1 -5.72 14.85 -8.66
N LEU A 2 -5.94 14.51 -9.95
CA LEU A 2 -6.37 13.17 -10.42
C LEU A 2 -5.44 12.04 -9.88
N PHE A 3 -4.14 12.24 -9.88
CA PHE A 3 -3.16 11.21 -9.51
C PHE A 3 -2.85 11.11 -8.01
N ARG A 4 -3.43 11.94 -7.15
CA ARG A 4 -3.23 11.89 -5.68
C ARG A 4 -1.75 11.73 -5.27
N LEU A 5 -0.85 12.54 -5.84
CA LEU A 5 0.61 12.39 -5.72
C LEU A 5 1.11 12.17 -4.29
N GLY A 6 0.50 12.83 -3.29
CA GLY A 6 0.88 12.63 -1.88
C GLY A 6 0.75 11.18 -1.39
N ASN A 7 -0.23 10.41 -1.91
CA ASN A 7 -0.34 8.98 -1.59
C ASN A 7 0.68 8.17 -2.39
N ASN A 8 0.95 8.56 -3.64
CA ASN A 8 1.89 7.85 -4.50
C ASN A 8 3.33 7.91 -3.96
N PHE A 9 3.73 9.03 -3.33
CA PHE A 9 5.03 9.12 -2.66
C PHE A 9 5.20 8.09 -1.54
N ILE A 10 4.12 7.72 -0.83
CA ILE A 10 4.18 6.67 0.19
C ILE A 10 4.44 5.31 -0.48
N GLY A 11 3.85 5.04 -1.65
CA GLY A 11 4.12 3.84 -2.43
C GLY A 11 5.58 3.78 -2.90
N VAL A 12 6.10 4.86 -3.47
CA VAL A 12 7.52 4.97 -3.87
C VAL A 12 8.45 4.74 -2.67
N PHE A 13 8.15 5.38 -1.53
CA PHE A 13 8.90 5.16 -0.29
C PHE A 13 8.86 3.69 0.16
N GLY A 14 7.71 3.02 0.03
CA GLY A 14 7.57 1.59 0.36
C GLY A 14 8.46 0.70 -0.52
N VAL A 15 8.59 0.99 -1.82
CA VAL A 15 9.50 0.26 -2.73
C VAL A 15 10.96 0.45 -2.30
N VAL A 16 11.38 1.71 -2.10
CA VAL A 16 12.75 2.03 -1.68
C VAL A 16 13.08 1.37 -0.34
N LEU A 17 12.15 1.45 0.62
CA LEU A 17 12.28 0.80 1.92
C LEU A 17 12.44 -0.71 1.79
N GLY A 18 11.58 -1.36 0.99
CA GLY A 18 11.65 -2.81 0.76
C GLY A 18 13.00 -3.24 0.21
N SER A 19 13.55 -2.48 -0.75
CA SER A 19 14.86 -2.73 -1.33
C SER A 19 16.00 -2.53 -0.31
N ILE A 20 15.99 -1.41 0.45
CA ILE A 20 16.99 -1.13 1.50
C ILE A 20 17.00 -2.22 2.57
N VAL A 21 15.82 -2.61 3.06
CA VAL A 21 15.69 -3.65 4.09
C VAL A 21 16.15 -5.02 3.57
N ALA A 22 15.88 -5.33 2.31
CA ALA A 22 16.30 -6.58 1.69
C ALA A 22 17.84 -6.67 1.59
N VAL A 23 18.47 -5.59 1.16
CA VAL A 23 19.94 -5.52 0.99
C VAL A 23 20.67 -5.34 2.34
N GLY A 24 19.99 -4.79 3.34
CA GLY A 24 20.60 -4.39 4.62
C GLY A 24 21.47 -3.13 4.48
N GLY A 25 21.15 -2.24 3.53
CA GLY A 25 21.87 -1.01 3.24
C GLY A 25 21.33 -0.32 2.00
N ILE A 26 22.00 0.75 1.55
CA ILE A 26 21.60 1.46 0.32
C ILE A 26 21.95 0.60 -0.90
N PRO A 27 20.97 0.24 -1.76
CA PRO A 27 21.23 -0.54 -2.96
C PRO A 27 22.21 0.16 -3.89
N GLY A 28 23.21 -0.57 -4.41
CA GLY A 28 24.21 -0.07 -5.38
C GLY A 28 24.11 -0.77 -6.74
N GLY A 29 24.80 -0.24 -7.75
CA GLY A 29 24.88 -0.86 -9.08
C GLY A 29 23.53 -1.12 -9.72
N VAL A 30 23.34 -2.33 -10.25
CA VAL A 30 22.08 -2.74 -10.91
C VAL A 30 20.89 -2.73 -9.95
N PHE A 31 21.09 -3.04 -8.67
CA PHE A 31 20.00 -3.01 -7.68
C PHE A 31 19.49 -1.60 -7.39
N ALA A 32 20.32 -0.57 -7.46
CA ALA A 32 19.88 0.81 -7.40
C ALA A 32 19.01 1.16 -8.62
N GLN A 33 19.44 0.76 -9.81
CA GLN A 33 18.71 1.02 -11.06
C GLN A 33 17.36 0.29 -11.07
N THR A 34 17.32 -0.99 -10.69
CA THR A 34 16.06 -1.75 -10.60
C THR A 34 15.13 -1.20 -9.52
N THR A 35 15.67 -0.72 -8.38
CA THR A 35 14.87 -0.06 -7.33
C THR A 35 14.21 1.22 -7.85
N ILE A 36 14.93 2.04 -8.62
CA ILE A 36 14.38 3.24 -9.27
C ILE A 36 13.27 2.86 -10.26
N LEU A 37 13.49 1.84 -11.08
CA LEU A 37 12.51 1.37 -12.07
C LEU A 37 11.27 0.75 -11.42
N HIS A 38 11.41 -0.01 -10.35
CA HIS A 38 10.29 -0.52 -9.57
C HIS A 38 9.52 0.62 -8.88
N SER A 39 10.23 1.64 -8.37
CA SER A 39 9.61 2.86 -7.82
C SER A 39 8.82 3.63 -8.87
N ALA A 40 9.37 3.78 -10.08
CA ALA A 40 8.66 4.39 -11.21
C ALA A 40 7.45 3.55 -11.62
N SER A 41 7.59 2.22 -11.67
CA SER A 41 6.48 1.32 -11.97
C SER A 41 5.33 1.49 -10.97
N VAL A 42 5.61 1.48 -9.65
CA VAL A 42 4.58 1.70 -8.62
C VAL A 42 3.96 3.10 -8.71
N LEU A 43 4.77 4.14 -8.94
CA LEU A 43 4.28 5.50 -9.12
C LEU A 43 3.24 5.56 -10.25
N PHE A 44 3.60 5.05 -11.43
CA PHE A 44 2.74 5.07 -12.60
C PHE A 44 1.52 4.14 -12.44
N PHE A 45 1.69 2.98 -11.82
CA PHE A 45 0.60 2.07 -11.48
C PHE A 45 -0.43 2.76 -10.58
N MET A 46 0.02 3.43 -9.50
CA MET A 46 -0.86 4.15 -8.59
C MET A 46 -1.52 5.36 -9.26
N CYS A 47 -0.82 6.08 -10.16
CA CYS A 47 -1.43 7.13 -10.97
C CYS A 47 -2.58 6.59 -11.83
N SER A 48 -2.34 5.46 -12.52
CA SER A 48 -3.35 4.78 -13.33
C SER A 48 -4.55 4.39 -12.48
N TRP A 49 -4.30 3.73 -11.33
CA TRP A 49 -5.38 3.21 -10.49
C TRP A 49 -6.20 4.30 -9.83
N ASN A 50 -5.56 5.39 -9.39
CA ASN A 50 -6.29 6.55 -8.85
C ASN A 50 -7.23 7.16 -9.90
N ALA A 51 -6.80 7.24 -11.17
CA ALA A 51 -7.64 7.72 -12.25
C ALA A 51 -8.82 6.77 -12.55
N ILE A 52 -8.57 5.44 -12.56
CA ILE A 52 -9.62 4.42 -12.70
C ILE A 52 -10.64 4.55 -11.59
N ASN A 53 -10.20 4.60 -10.33
CA ASN A 53 -11.08 4.75 -9.18
C ASN A 53 -11.95 6.02 -9.29
N ASP A 54 -11.36 7.17 -9.64
CA ASP A 54 -12.14 8.40 -9.80
C ASP A 54 -13.16 8.32 -10.96
N ILE A 55 -12.87 7.53 -12.02
CA ILE A 55 -13.83 7.29 -13.12
C ILE A 55 -15.00 6.44 -12.64
N TYR A 56 -14.77 5.37 -11.89
CA TYR A 56 -15.82 4.49 -11.39
C TYR A 56 -16.61 5.09 -10.24
N ASP A 57 -16.00 5.98 -9.45
CA ASP A 57 -16.67 6.71 -8.36
C ASP A 57 -17.33 8.02 -8.82
N PHE A 58 -17.38 8.33 -10.13
CA PHE A 58 -17.81 9.62 -10.65
C PHE A 58 -19.18 10.08 -10.10
N GLU A 59 -20.20 9.21 -10.15
CA GLU A 59 -21.56 9.54 -9.68
C GLU A 59 -21.60 9.76 -8.16
N ILE A 60 -20.85 8.98 -7.40
CA ILE A 60 -20.75 9.11 -5.95
C ILE A 60 -19.98 10.38 -5.59
N ASP A 61 -18.92 10.68 -6.32
CA ASP A 61 -18.08 11.86 -6.10
C ASP A 61 -18.77 13.17 -6.49
N LEU A 62 -19.78 13.16 -7.39
CA LEU A 62 -20.62 14.33 -7.66
C LEU A 62 -21.33 14.82 -6.39
N VAL A 63 -21.68 13.91 -5.49
CA VAL A 63 -22.36 14.24 -4.21
C VAL A 63 -21.35 14.46 -3.10
N ASN A 64 -20.42 13.52 -2.90
CA ASN A 64 -19.55 13.51 -1.72
C ASN A 64 -18.31 14.39 -1.85
N ARG A 65 -17.83 14.60 -3.08
CA ARG A 65 -16.55 15.29 -3.35
C ARG A 65 -16.57 16.09 -4.65
N PRO A 66 -17.50 17.06 -4.79
CA PRO A 66 -17.72 17.82 -6.04
C PRO A 66 -16.46 18.59 -6.50
N ASP A 67 -15.55 18.89 -5.59
CA ASP A 67 -14.29 19.59 -5.89
C ASP A 67 -13.20 18.68 -6.51
N ARG A 68 -13.46 17.38 -6.70
CA ARG A 68 -12.52 16.51 -7.39
C ARG A 68 -12.40 16.89 -8.88
N PRO A 69 -11.26 16.54 -9.56
CA PRO A 69 -11.04 16.95 -10.95
C PRO A 69 -12.09 16.51 -11.96
N LEU A 70 -12.67 15.30 -11.80
CA LEU A 70 -13.72 14.80 -12.70
C LEU A 70 -15.08 15.44 -12.38
N PRO A 71 -15.63 15.33 -11.15
CA PRO A 71 -16.88 15.96 -10.80
C PRO A 71 -16.87 17.48 -11.04
N GLY A 72 -15.78 18.15 -10.72
CA GLY A 72 -15.59 19.60 -10.93
C GLY A 72 -15.34 20.00 -12.39
N GLY A 73 -15.43 19.08 -13.35
CA GLY A 73 -15.32 19.36 -14.78
C GLY A 73 -13.94 19.79 -15.28
N ARG A 74 -12.91 19.74 -14.41
CA ARG A 74 -11.55 20.15 -14.76
C ARG A 74 -10.84 19.16 -15.68
N ILE A 75 -11.26 17.90 -15.70
CA ILE A 75 -10.76 16.84 -16.58
C ILE A 75 -11.96 16.05 -17.08
N SER A 76 -12.02 15.77 -18.38
CA SER A 76 -13.06 14.91 -18.96
C SER A 76 -12.78 13.44 -18.64
N ILE A 77 -13.83 12.61 -18.57
CA ILE A 77 -13.71 11.15 -18.40
C ILE A 77 -12.85 10.54 -19.51
N LYS A 78 -12.95 11.04 -20.76
CA LYS A 78 -12.11 10.60 -21.88
C LYS A 78 -10.63 10.83 -21.58
N ASN A 79 -10.26 12.02 -21.13
CA ASN A 79 -8.87 12.36 -20.81
C ASN A 79 -8.36 11.58 -19.60
N ALA A 80 -9.21 11.32 -18.61
CA ALA A 80 -8.86 10.48 -17.45
C ALA A 80 -8.58 9.03 -17.89
N LYS A 81 -9.37 8.46 -18.82
CA LYS A 81 -9.12 7.12 -19.39
C LYS A 81 -7.80 7.07 -20.14
N ILE A 82 -7.50 8.07 -20.95
CA ILE A 82 -6.23 8.17 -21.69
C ILE A 82 -5.06 8.26 -20.70
N ALA A 83 -5.16 9.13 -19.70
CA ALA A 83 -4.13 9.29 -18.67
C ALA A 83 -3.88 8.01 -17.87
N SER A 84 -4.96 7.29 -17.50
CA SER A 84 -4.87 5.99 -16.84
C SER A 84 -4.15 4.96 -17.71
N LEU A 85 -4.53 4.82 -18.98
CA LEU A 85 -3.87 3.89 -19.90
C LEU A 85 -2.40 4.23 -20.09
N ALA A 86 -2.09 5.50 -20.34
CA ALA A 86 -0.71 5.95 -20.53
C ALA A 86 0.16 5.66 -19.30
N THR A 87 -0.32 5.95 -18.09
CA THR A 87 0.43 5.67 -16.88
C THR A 87 0.55 4.16 -16.61
N MET A 88 -0.45 3.34 -16.95
CA MET A 88 -0.33 1.87 -16.86
C MET A 88 0.75 1.34 -17.81
N LEU A 89 0.78 1.83 -19.06
CA LEU A 89 1.82 1.46 -20.02
C LEU A 89 3.23 1.87 -19.54
N LEU A 90 3.37 3.06 -18.93
CA LEU A 90 4.64 3.50 -18.32
C LEU A 90 5.06 2.60 -17.14
N SER A 91 4.11 2.11 -16.34
CA SER A 91 4.38 1.13 -15.27
C SER A 91 4.97 -0.17 -15.84
N ILE A 92 4.33 -0.73 -16.87
CA ILE A 92 4.78 -1.95 -17.55
C ILE A 92 6.15 -1.72 -18.22
N PHE A 93 6.34 -0.58 -18.87
CA PHE A 93 7.60 -0.23 -19.53
C PHE A 93 8.76 -0.13 -18.53
N SER A 94 8.52 0.45 -17.35
CA SER A 94 9.51 0.49 -16.27
C SER A 94 9.94 -0.91 -15.84
N LEU A 95 8.98 -1.86 -15.74
CA LEU A 95 9.29 -3.27 -15.45
C LEU A 95 10.07 -3.94 -16.58
N ALA A 96 9.71 -3.68 -17.85
CA ALA A 96 10.42 -4.24 -18.99
C ALA A 96 11.88 -3.78 -19.02
N ILE A 97 12.15 -2.50 -18.70
CA ILE A 97 13.52 -2.00 -18.57
C ILE A 97 14.25 -2.69 -17.40
N SER A 98 13.58 -2.87 -16.26
CA SER A 98 14.18 -3.57 -15.11
C SER A 98 14.56 -5.01 -15.46
N TYR A 99 13.68 -5.73 -16.17
CA TYR A 99 13.96 -7.06 -16.68
C TYR A 99 15.20 -7.06 -17.60
N TYR A 100 15.25 -6.13 -18.54
CA TYR A 100 16.36 -5.99 -19.49
C TYR A 100 17.69 -5.73 -18.78
N LEU A 101 17.72 -4.86 -17.76
CA LEU A 101 18.93 -4.62 -16.96
C LEU A 101 19.43 -5.87 -16.25
N ILE A 102 18.53 -6.67 -15.68
CA ILE A 102 18.90 -7.93 -15.02
C ILE A 102 19.38 -8.95 -16.06
N SER A 103 18.80 -9.00 -17.27
CA SER A 103 19.26 -9.90 -18.34
C SER A 103 20.70 -9.60 -18.80
N ILE A 104 21.10 -8.32 -18.83
CA ILE A 104 22.48 -7.95 -19.10
C ILE A 104 23.38 -8.33 -17.92
N ALA A 105 22.96 -8.03 -16.69
CA ALA A 105 23.72 -8.34 -15.49
C ALA A 105 23.86 -9.86 -15.25
N GLU A 106 22.96 -10.70 -15.76
CA GLU A 106 23.11 -12.16 -15.77
C GLU A 106 24.36 -12.57 -16.54
N LEU A 107 24.58 -11.97 -17.70
CA LEU A 107 25.75 -12.26 -18.56
C LEU A 107 27.07 -11.77 -17.97
N GLU A 108 27.03 -10.62 -17.28
CA GLU A 108 28.24 -9.95 -16.77
C GLU A 108 28.59 -10.32 -15.32
N ALA A 109 27.60 -10.51 -14.45
CA ALA A 109 27.77 -10.66 -13.01
C ALA A 109 27.22 -11.97 -12.42
N GLY A 110 26.70 -12.88 -13.26
CA GLY A 110 26.20 -14.18 -12.83
C GLY A 110 24.89 -14.11 -12.03
N LEU A 111 24.13 -13.01 -12.12
CA LEU A 111 22.79 -12.93 -11.58
C LEU A 111 21.86 -13.83 -12.39
N LYS A 112 20.77 -14.30 -11.77
CA LYS A 112 19.80 -15.16 -12.47
C LYS A 112 18.53 -14.36 -12.77
N ILE A 113 18.12 -14.36 -14.04
CA ILE A 113 16.88 -13.71 -14.47
C ILE A 113 15.65 -14.34 -13.80
N SER A 114 15.74 -15.64 -13.44
CA SER A 114 14.71 -16.33 -12.67
C SER A 114 14.39 -15.66 -11.34
N ASP A 115 15.40 -15.02 -10.72
CA ASP A 115 15.24 -14.35 -9.42
C ASP A 115 14.51 -13.00 -9.55
N TRP A 116 14.39 -12.46 -10.77
CA TRP A 116 13.59 -11.30 -11.10
C TRP A 116 12.11 -11.64 -11.33
N LEU A 117 11.77 -12.87 -11.77
CA LEU A 117 10.39 -13.26 -12.08
C LEU A 117 9.38 -12.97 -10.96
N PRO A 118 9.70 -13.10 -9.66
CA PRO A 118 8.80 -12.69 -8.59
C PRO A 118 8.29 -11.26 -8.72
N SER A 119 9.05 -10.33 -9.30
CA SER A 119 8.61 -8.94 -9.51
C SER A 119 7.34 -8.87 -10.35
N ILE A 120 7.28 -9.61 -11.47
CA ILE A 120 6.06 -9.61 -12.30
C ILE A 120 4.90 -10.32 -11.62
N PHE A 121 5.16 -11.40 -10.86
CA PHE A 121 4.11 -12.08 -10.11
C PHE A 121 3.51 -11.19 -9.02
N ILE A 122 4.33 -10.42 -8.29
CA ILE A 122 3.86 -9.47 -7.27
C ILE A 122 3.05 -8.36 -7.93
N TRP A 123 3.56 -7.76 -9.01
CA TRP A 123 2.88 -6.72 -9.77
C TRP A 123 1.53 -7.21 -10.34
N ALA A 124 1.52 -8.40 -10.95
CA ALA A 124 0.30 -9.02 -11.50
C ALA A 124 -0.71 -9.34 -10.39
N THR A 125 -0.25 -9.81 -9.22
CA THR A 125 -1.12 -10.07 -8.06
C THR A 125 -1.79 -8.78 -7.59
N ALA A 126 -1.04 -7.68 -7.47
CA ALA A 126 -1.62 -6.39 -7.12
C ALA A 126 -2.65 -5.93 -8.17
N LEU A 127 -2.36 -6.11 -9.46
CA LEU A 127 -3.30 -5.78 -10.54
C LEU A 127 -4.58 -6.62 -10.45
N ILE A 128 -4.47 -7.94 -10.24
CA ILE A 128 -5.62 -8.85 -10.10
C ILE A 128 -6.46 -8.48 -8.88
N LEU A 129 -5.84 -8.19 -7.74
CA LEU A 129 -6.55 -7.74 -6.54
C LEU A 129 -7.35 -6.48 -6.80
N LEU A 130 -6.75 -5.48 -7.45
CA LEU A 130 -7.38 -4.20 -7.72
C LEU A 130 -8.46 -4.30 -8.82
N ILE A 131 -8.26 -5.13 -9.85
CA ILE A 131 -9.30 -5.43 -10.83
C ILE A 131 -10.53 -6.02 -10.14
N ASN A 132 -10.36 -7.01 -9.27
CA ASN A 132 -11.46 -7.61 -8.52
C ASN A 132 -12.04 -6.68 -7.46
N TYR A 133 -11.27 -5.69 -7.01
CA TYR A 133 -11.75 -4.66 -6.09
C TYR A 133 -12.70 -3.67 -6.76
N GLU A 134 -12.36 -3.16 -7.97
CA GLU A 134 -13.01 -2.01 -8.58
C GLU A 134 -14.01 -2.40 -9.70
N PHE A 135 -13.64 -3.35 -10.59
CA PHE A 135 -14.36 -3.52 -11.84
C PHE A 135 -15.65 -4.35 -11.72
N PRO A 136 -16.69 -4.02 -12.50
CA PRO A 136 -17.98 -4.74 -12.50
C PRO A 136 -17.89 -6.19 -12.98
N PHE A 137 -16.92 -6.51 -13.86
CA PHE A 137 -16.70 -7.86 -14.36
C PHE A 137 -15.85 -8.71 -13.39
N GLY A 138 -15.27 -8.11 -12.35
CA GLY A 138 -14.61 -8.79 -11.24
C GLY A 138 -15.57 -9.09 -10.09
N PHE A 139 -15.01 -9.34 -8.91
CA PHE A 139 -15.80 -9.65 -7.71
C PHE A 139 -16.42 -8.41 -7.05
N ARG A 140 -16.10 -7.20 -7.48
CA ARG A 140 -16.54 -5.92 -6.88
C ARG A 140 -16.31 -5.91 -5.36
N LEU A 141 -15.12 -6.27 -4.92
CA LEU A 141 -14.79 -6.43 -3.51
C LEU A 141 -14.98 -5.15 -2.70
N LYS A 142 -14.86 -4.00 -3.34
CA LYS A 142 -15.13 -2.68 -2.76
C LYS A 142 -16.52 -2.58 -2.11
N GLU A 143 -17.51 -3.33 -2.62
CA GLU A 143 -18.87 -3.36 -2.13
C GLU A 143 -19.14 -4.52 -1.16
N LYS A 144 -18.12 -5.34 -0.85
CA LYS A 144 -18.30 -6.57 -0.04
C LYS A 144 -17.79 -6.46 1.39
N GLY A 145 -17.46 -5.25 1.84
CA GLY A 145 -16.96 -5.00 3.19
C GLY A 145 -15.58 -5.58 3.44
N LEU A 146 -15.41 -6.41 4.49
CA LEU A 146 -14.10 -6.91 4.91
C LEU A 146 -13.24 -7.53 3.78
N PRO A 147 -13.75 -8.34 2.84
CA PRO A 147 -12.97 -8.78 1.69
C PRO A 147 -12.37 -7.63 0.85
N GLY A 148 -13.09 -6.51 0.73
CA GLY A 148 -12.59 -5.32 0.05
C GLY A 148 -11.44 -4.66 0.83
N ASN A 149 -11.62 -4.47 2.13
CA ASN A 149 -10.58 -3.91 3.01
C ASN A 149 -9.32 -4.78 3.01
N ILE A 150 -9.46 -6.12 2.97
CA ILE A 150 -8.34 -7.05 2.85
C ILE A 150 -7.65 -6.90 1.49
N ALA A 151 -8.39 -6.88 0.38
CA ALA A 151 -7.82 -6.82 -0.97
C ALA A 151 -6.98 -5.53 -1.18
N ILE A 152 -7.51 -4.37 -0.77
CA ILE A 152 -6.78 -3.12 -0.87
C ILE A 152 -5.56 -3.09 0.06
N SER A 153 -5.68 -3.63 1.27
CA SER A 153 -4.58 -3.69 2.24
C SER A 153 -3.46 -4.64 1.80
N LEU A 154 -3.81 -5.77 1.18
CA LEU A 154 -2.83 -6.67 0.55
C LEU A 154 -2.07 -5.95 -0.56
N SER A 155 -2.78 -5.22 -1.44
CA SER A 155 -2.15 -4.45 -2.52
C SER A 155 -1.17 -3.40 -1.98
N ILE A 156 -1.50 -2.74 -0.86
CA ILE A 156 -0.63 -1.78 -0.18
C ILE A 156 0.59 -2.50 0.43
N GLY A 157 0.38 -3.62 1.12
CA GLY A 157 1.46 -4.40 1.71
C GLY A 157 2.44 -4.96 0.66
N LEU A 158 1.95 -5.39 -0.50
CA LEU A 158 2.79 -5.92 -1.59
C LEU A 158 3.82 -4.91 -2.11
N VAL A 159 3.64 -3.61 -1.88
CA VAL A 159 4.59 -2.57 -2.34
C VAL A 159 5.99 -2.76 -1.75
N VAL A 160 6.10 -3.11 -0.45
CA VAL A 160 7.42 -3.34 0.16
C VAL A 160 8.06 -4.64 -0.34
N VAL A 161 7.26 -5.68 -0.60
CA VAL A 161 7.73 -6.94 -1.18
C VAL A 161 8.16 -6.74 -2.64
N PHE A 162 7.46 -5.89 -3.37
CA PHE A 162 7.87 -5.47 -4.72
C PHE A 162 9.19 -4.69 -4.70
N GLY A 163 9.45 -3.90 -3.65
CA GLY A 163 10.72 -3.26 -3.42
C GLY A 163 11.87 -4.26 -3.18
N SER A 164 11.65 -5.29 -2.38
CA SER A 164 12.67 -6.32 -2.14
C SER A 164 12.94 -7.18 -3.38
N SER A 165 11.93 -7.38 -4.24
CA SER A 165 12.13 -8.09 -5.51
C SER A 165 13.00 -7.30 -6.49
N ALA A 166 13.07 -5.96 -6.37
CA ALA A 166 14.03 -5.14 -7.12
C ALA A 166 15.49 -5.47 -6.77
N ALA A 167 15.74 -5.94 -5.55
CA ALA A 167 17.04 -6.45 -5.09
C ALA A 167 17.16 -7.98 -5.20
N LEU A 168 16.28 -8.64 -5.96
CA LEU A 168 16.22 -10.10 -6.16
C LEU A 168 16.03 -10.89 -4.85
N GLN A 169 15.43 -10.27 -3.81
CA GLN A 169 15.19 -10.89 -2.50
C GLN A 169 13.72 -10.86 -2.08
N PRO A 170 12.77 -11.37 -2.90
CA PRO A 170 11.33 -11.27 -2.62
C PRO A 170 10.89 -12.03 -1.36
N PHE A 171 11.67 -13.00 -0.90
CA PHE A 171 11.36 -13.83 0.27
C PHE A 171 12.11 -13.42 1.53
N ASN A 172 12.69 -12.21 1.56
CA ASN A 172 13.41 -11.71 2.74
C ASN A 172 12.48 -11.56 3.95
N MET A 173 12.78 -12.24 5.05
CA MET A 173 11.94 -12.28 6.26
C MET A 173 11.73 -10.90 6.90
N LYS A 174 12.73 -10.00 6.83
CA LYS A 174 12.59 -8.62 7.34
C LYS A 174 11.53 -7.86 6.55
N VAL A 175 11.48 -8.06 5.24
CA VAL A 175 10.50 -7.41 4.36
C VAL A 175 9.09 -7.97 4.57
N TRP A 176 8.97 -9.28 4.79
CA TRP A 176 7.68 -9.89 5.13
C TRP A 176 7.15 -9.43 6.49
N SER A 177 8.02 -9.09 7.44
CA SER A 177 7.60 -8.43 8.67
C SER A 177 6.99 -7.05 8.41
N LEU A 178 7.60 -6.24 7.50
CA LEU A 178 7.02 -4.97 7.06
C LEU A 178 5.66 -5.14 6.37
N PHE A 179 5.56 -6.16 5.53
CA PHE A 179 4.32 -6.50 4.84
C PHE A 179 3.18 -6.76 5.83
N THR A 180 3.41 -7.54 6.89
CA THR A 180 2.38 -7.84 7.90
C THR A 180 1.98 -6.59 8.69
N ILE A 181 2.91 -5.75 9.08
CA ILE A 181 2.63 -4.45 9.71
C ILE A 181 1.77 -3.58 8.80
N GLY A 182 2.17 -3.45 7.53
CA GLY A 182 1.47 -2.65 6.54
C GLY A 182 0.04 -3.12 6.31
N ILE A 183 -0.18 -4.42 6.19
CA ILE A 183 -1.52 -5.00 5.98
C ILE A 183 -2.43 -4.71 7.16
N PHE A 184 -2.04 -5.05 8.38
CA PHE A 184 -2.95 -4.92 9.53
C PHE A 184 -3.28 -3.46 9.84
N LEU A 185 -2.30 -2.54 9.72
CA LEU A 185 -2.58 -1.11 9.87
C LEU A 185 -3.49 -0.58 8.75
N SER A 186 -3.29 -1.07 7.51
CA SER A 186 -4.14 -0.68 6.38
C SER A 186 -5.56 -1.22 6.54
N ILE A 187 -5.74 -2.47 6.96
CA ILE A 187 -7.08 -3.04 7.25
C ILE A 187 -7.79 -2.20 8.29
N SER A 188 -7.13 -1.90 9.41
CA SER A 188 -7.69 -1.05 10.44
C SER A 188 -8.12 0.31 9.88
N ARG A 189 -7.24 0.96 9.12
CA ARG A 189 -7.49 2.28 8.55
C ARG A 189 -8.64 2.27 7.52
N GLU A 190 -8.69 1.29 6.63
CA GLU A 190 -9.76 1.22 5.63
C GLU A 190 -11.13 0.94 6.28
N ILE A 191 -11.19 0.12 7.35
CA ILE A 191 -12.43 -0.08 8.11
C ILE A 191 -12.89 1.23 8.78
N ILE A 192 -11.96 2.00 9.39
CA ILE A 192 -12.30 3.30 10.01
C ILE A 192 -12.78 4.30 8.96
N LYS A 193 -12.19 4.30 7.76
CA LYS A 193 -12.68 5.14 6.64
C LYS A 193 -14.08 4.73 6.17
N ASP A 194 -14.35 3.43 6.13
CA ASP A 194 -15.71 2.96 5.81
C ASP A 194 -16.74 3.44 6.86
N VAL A 195 -16.34 3.59 8.12
CA VAL A 195 -17.20 4.19 9.16
C VAL A 195 -17.36 5.69 8.94
N GLU A 196 -16.28 6.40 8.60
CA GLU A 196 -16.28 7.85 8.32
C GLU A 196 -17.20 8.18 7.10
N ASP A 197 -17.15 7.33 6.06
CA ASP A 197 -17.84 7.55 4.79
C ASP A 197 -19.28 6.97 4.76
N MET A 198 -19.79 6.33 5.86
CA MET A 198 -21.08 5.60 5.89
C MET A 198 -22.27 6.42 5.38
N GLU A 199 -22.36 7.71 5.72
CA GLU A 199 -23.48 8.56 5.33
C GLU A 199 -23.50 8.85 3.84
N GLY A 200 -22.33 8.90 3.21
CA GLY A 200 -22.18 9.21 1.79
C GLY A 200 -22.11 7.99 0.87
N ASP A 201 -21.88 6.80 1.41
CA ASP A 201 -21.70 5.56 0.64
C ASP A 201 -23.03 4.87 0.30
N VAL A 202 -24.03 5.64 -0.12
CA VAL A 202 -25.36 5.12 -0.49
C VAL A 202 -25.25 4.04 -1.57
N GLY A 203 -25.83 2.86 -1.29
CA GLY A 203 -25.84 1.72 -2.21
C GLY A 203 -24.61 0.80 -2.10
N ARG A 204 -23.62 1.12 -1.30
CA ARG A 204 -22.53 0.21 -0.94
C ARG A 204 -22.93 -0.73 0.20
N ASN A 205 -22.19 -1.82 0.37
CA ASN A 205 -22.42 -2.79 1.45
C ASN A 205 -21.11 -3.02 2.20
N THR A 206 -20.51 -1.91 2.72
CA THR A 206 -19.27 -1.92 3.48
C THR A 206 -19.40 -2.70 4.78
N LEU A 207 -18.28 -3.02 5.43
CA LEU A 207 -18.31 -3.70 6.74
C LEU A 207 -19.11 -2.87 7.75
N ALA A 208 -18.88 -1.56 7.79
CA ALA A 208 -19.56 -0.65 8.71
C ALA A 208 -21.08 -0.64 8.50
N MET A 209 -21.54 -0.68 7.25
CA MET A 209 -22.99 -0.77 6.94
C MET A 209 -23.61 -2.10 7.36
N ARG A 210 -22.83 -3.21 7.33
CA ARG A 210 -23.34 -4.55 7.69
C ARG A 210 -23.49 -4.77 9.18
N ILE A 211 -22.49 -4.34 9.95
CA ILE A 211 -22.41 -4.67 11.39
C ILE A 211 -22.59 -3.45 12.29
N GLY A 212 -22.77 -2.27 11.72
CA GLY A 212 -22.84 -1.00 12.42
C GLY A 212 -21.47 -0.40 12.76
N ALA A 213 -21.46 0.93 12.98
CA ALA A 213 -20.23 1.69 13.19
C ALA A 213 -19.38 1.19 14.38
N ASP A 214 -20.01 0.91 15.53
CA ASP A 214 -19.27 0.53 16.74
C ASP A 214 -18.64 -0.86 16.64
N ASN A 215 -19.34 -1.81 16.01
CA ASN A 215 -18.77 -3.13 15.76
C ASN A 215 -17.64 -3.04 14.74
N ALA A 216 -17.78 -2.21 13.69
CA ALA A 216 -16.72 -1.98 12.72
C ALA A 216 -15.48 -1.35 13.37
N ARG A 217 -15.65 -0.33 14.23
CA ARG A 217 -14.57 0.25 15.06
C ARG A 217 -13.88 -0.80 15.92
N THR A 218 -14.64 -1.74 16.49
CA THR A 218 -14.08 -2.86 17.27
C THR A 218 -13.21 -3.76 16.40
N VAL A 219 -13.67 -4.14 15.21
CA VAL A 219 -12.88 -4.91 14.24
C VAL A 219 -11.62 -4.17 13.82
N ALA A 220 -11.71 -2.87 13.55
CA ALA A 220 -10.55 -2.03 13.25
C ALA A 220 -9.54 -2.00 14.39
N TRP A 221 -10.03 -1.92 15.66
CA TRP A 221 -9.14 -1.99 16.81
C TRP A 221 -8.44 -3.34 16.94
N VAL A 222 -9.13 -4.47 16.71
CA VAL A 222 -8.50 -5.80 16.68
C VAL A 222 -7.41 -5.87 15.61
N ALA A 223 -7.66 -5.35 14.40
CA ALA A 223 -6.62 -5.24 13.36
C ALA A 223 -5.43 -4.39 13.82
N SER A 224 -5.67 -3.30 14.57
CA SER A 224 -4.61 -2.48 15.18
C SER A 224 -3.77 -3.25 16.19
N LEU A 225 -4.38 -4.13 16.98
CA LEU A 225 -3.65 -4.99 17.94
C LEU A 225 -2.81 -6.05 17.21
N LEU A 226 -3.30 -6.60 16.09
CA LEU A 226 -2.51 -7.49 15.24
C LEU A 226 -1.31 -6.74 14.60
N ALA A 227 -1.50 -5.49 14.21
CA ALA A 227 -0.42 -4.64 13.75
C ALA A 227 0.61 -4.38 14.85
N LEU A 228 0.17 -4.13 16.10
CA LEU A 228 1.07 -3.98 17.24
C LEU A 228 1.91 -5.24 17.46
N ALA A 229 1.28 -6.41 17.43
CA ALA A 229 1.99 -7.69 17.52
C ALA A 229 3.00 -7.84 16.38
N SER A 230 2.61 -7.50 15.15
CA SER A 230 3.50 -7.54 13.97
C SER A 230 4.68 -6.57 14.09
N MET A 231 4.54 -5.44 14.79
CA MET A 231 5.65 -4.51 15.06
C MET A 231 6.64 -5.04 16.09
N LEU A 232 6.21 -5.82 17.07
CA LEU A 232 7.03 -6.23 18.23
C LEU A 232 7.65 -7.62 18.01
N ILE A 233 6.91 -8.57 17.45
CA ILE A 233 7.33 -9.96 17.26
C ILE A 233 8.67 -10.09 16.53
N PRO A 234 8.95 -9.35 15.43
CA PRO A 234 10.21 -9.50 14.70
C PRO A 234 11.46 -9.21 15.54
N PHE A 235 11.36 -8.33 16.53
CA PHE A 235 12.44 -8.07 17.48
C PHE A 235 12.55 -9.17 18.53
N ALA A 236 11.41 -9.70 19.00
CA ALA A 236 11.37 -10.75 20.01
C ALA A 236 11.94 -12.08 19.49
N ILE A 237 11.76 -12.40 18.20
CA ILE A 237 12.28 -13.64 17.56
C ILE A 237 13.60 -13.43 16.82
N GLY A 238 14.22 -12.25 16.94
CA GLY A 238 15.57 -11.98 16.42
C GLY A 238 15.65 -11.73 14.90
N ILE A 239 14.57 -11.42 14.21
CA ILE A 239 14.59 -10.97 12.79
C ILE A 239 15.31 -9.61 12.70
N PHE A 240 15.05 -8.73 13.68
CA PHE A 240 15.79 -7.49 13.90
C PHE A 240 16.51 -7.55 15.25
N PRO A 241 17.60 -6.77 15.43
CA PRO A 241 18.29 -6.71 16.73
C PRO A 241 17.31 -6.33 17.84
N PRO A 242 17.22 -7.09 18.96
CA PRO A 242 16.21 -6.85 20.01
C PRO A 242 16.24 -5.44 20.59
N LEU A 243 17.42 -4.82 20.72
CA LEU A 243 17.54 -3.45 21.24
C LEU A 243 16.92 -2.40 20.32
N HIS A 244 16.78 -2.68 19.02
CA HIS A 244 16.17 -1.76 18.06
C HIS A 244 14.65 -1.64 18.24
N VAL A 245 14.03 -2.45 19.11
CA VAL A 245 12.61 -2.30 19.48
C VAL A 245 12.30 -0.89 19.99
N VAL A 246 13.27 -0.18 20.55
CA VAL A 246 13.07 1.21 21.00
C VAL A 246 12.69 2.16 19.86
N LEU A 247 13.11 1.87 18.64
CA LEU A 247 12.82 2.69 17.46
C LEU A 247 11.34 2.65 17.08
N VAL A 248 10.63 1.56 17.39
CA VAL A 248 9.19 1.45 17.07
C VAL A 248 8.29 2.06 18.17
N ILE A 249 8.83 2.48 19.31
CA ILE A 249 8.04 3.07 20.41
C ILE A 249 7.16 4.24 19.94
N PRO A 250 7.63 5.22 19.13
CA PRO A 250 6.76 6.30 18.67
C PRO A 250 5.57 5.81 17.82
N ALA A 251 5.79 4.77 17.00
CA ALA A 251 4.72 4.15 16.21
C ALA A 251 3.70 3.46 17.11
N VAL A 252 4.17 2.70 18.10
CA VAL A 252 3.35 2.01 19.10
C VAL A 252 2.54 3.02 19.92
N MET A 253 3.16 4.08 20.43
CA MET A 253 2.45 5.12 21.19
C MET A 253 1.35 5.76 20.35
N THR A 254 1.66 6.11 19.09
CA THR A 254 0.67 6.69 18.18
C THR A 254 -0.48 5.72 17.94
N LEU A 255 -0.19 4.43 17.77
CA LEU A 255 -1.19 3.39 17.59
C LEU A 255 -2.09 3.22 18.82
N MET A 256 -1.51 3.25 20.01
CA MET A 256 -2.29 3.14 21.27
C MET A 256 -3.24 4.33 21.48
N MET A 257 -2.85 5.52 21.03
CA MET A 257 -3.72 6.71 21.08
C MET A 257 -4.94 6.60 20.13
N VAL A 258 -4.87 5.77 19.08
CA VAL A 258 -6.00 5.50 18.17
C VAL A 258 -7.22 4.98 18.93
N LYS A 259 -7.02 4.15 19.96
CA LYS A 259 -8.13 3.60 20.76
C LYS A 259 -9.04 4.69 21.33
N GLY A 260 -8.45 5.75 21.89
CA GLY A 260 -9.23 6.88 22.42
C GLY A 260 -10.10 7.54 21.35
N LYS A 261 -9.53 7.75 20.16
CA LYS A 261 -10.25 8.36 19.02
C LYS A 261 -11.38 7.49 18.49
N ILE A 262 -11.16 6.17 18.43
CA ILE A 262 -12.20 5.20 18.05
C ILE A 262 -13.36 5.22 19.05
N ILE A 263 -13.08 5.25 20.36
CA ILE A 263 -14.11 5.26 21.41
C ILE A 263 -14.94 6.55 21.38
N THR A 264 -14.30 7.69 21.09
CA THR A 264 -15.00 8.99 21.01
C THR A 264 -15.69 9.22 19.66
N GLY A 265 -15.58 8.29 18.70
CA GLY A 265 -16.16 8.43 17.35
C GLY A 265 -15.45 9.46 16.46
N GLU A 266 -14.22 9.83 16.81
CA GLU A 266 -13.40 10.75 16.02
C GLU A 266 -12.67 10.00 14.89
N ASP A 267 -13.42 9.41 13.94
CA ASP A 267 -12.92 8.47 12.94
C ASP A 267 -11.87 9.10 12.01
N ASN A 268 -12.04 10.34 11.60
CA ASN A 268 -11.05 11.07 10.80
C ASN A 268 -9.71 11.19 11.53
N SER A 269 -9.74 11.58 12.82
CA SER A 269 -8.55 11.63 13.67
C SER A 269 -7.91 10.25 13.83
N ALA A 270 -8.70 9.19 14.03
CA ALA A 270 -8.22 7.82 14.14
C ALA A 270 -7.53 7.35 12.86
N SER A 271 -8.14 7.57 11.69
CA SER A 271 -7.57 7.28 10.36
C SER A 271 -6.25 8.01 10.14
N GLY A 272 -6.18 9.30 10.52
CA GLY A 272 -4.95 10.11 10.46
C GLY A 272 -3.84 9.56 11.37
N MET A 273 -4.16 9.13 12.58
CA MET A 273 -3.20 8.54 13.53
C MET A 273 -2.69 7.18 13.04
N LEU A 274 -3.55 6.34 12.48
CA LEU A 274 -3.14 5.08 11.84
C LEU A 274 -2.12 5.33 10.72
N LYS A 275 -2.37 6.31 9.86
CA LYS A 275 -1.41 6.71 8.81
C LYS A 275 -0.07 7.17 9.40
N LYS A 276 -0.08 7.95 10.49
CA LYS A 276 1.15 8.36 11.20
C LYS A 276 1.89 7.17 11.78
N SER A 277 1.18 6.21 12.41
CA SER A 277 1.77 4.99 12.96
C SER A 277 2.43 4.14 11.87
N ILE A 278 1.80 4.02 10.67
CA ILE A 278 2.42 3.34 9.52
C ILE A 278 3.78 4.01 9.18
N LEU A 279 3.79 5.32 8.97
CA LEU A 279 5.01 6.04 8.59
C LEU A 279 6.11 5.92 9.65
N LEU A 280 5.76 6.08 10.94
CA LEU A 280 6.71 5.94 12.04
C LEU A 280 7.27 4.51 12.14
N GLY A 281 6.42 3.49 11.99
CA GLY A 281 6.83 2.09 12.01
C GLY A 281 7.76 1.74 10.85
N LEU A 282 7.42 2.15 9.63
CA LEU A 282 8.27 1.96 8.45
C LEU A 282 9.62 2.69 8.60
N SER A 283 9.62 3.91 9.12
CA SER A 283 10.85 4.69 9.37
C SER A 283 11.72 4.04 10.43
N ALA A 284 11.13 3.50 11.50
CA ALA A 284 11.85 2.80 12.56
C ALA A 284 12.60 1.57 12.03
N ILE A 285 11.93 0.79 11.17
CA ILE A 285 12.56 -0.39 10.57
C ILE A 285 13.61 0.00 9.53
N LEU A 286 13.40 1.09 8.78
CA LEU A 286 14.43 1.63 7.90
C LEU A 286 15.70 1.96 8.70
N ILE A 287 15.56 2.70 9.80
CA ILE A 287 16.69 3.05 10.68
C ILE A 287 17.34 1.77 11.22
N SER A 288 16.54 0.83 11.74
CA SER A 288 17.04 -0.46 12.23
C SER A 288 17.80 -1.28 11.18
N SER A 289 17.50 -1.10 9.91
CA SER A 289 18.16 -1.83 8.82
C SER A 289 19.43 -1.16 8.32
N LEU A 290 19.64 0.11 8.66
CA LEU A 290 20.84 0.89 8.33
C LEU A 290 21.85 0.95 9.46
N LEU A 291 21.47 0.61 10.70
CA LEU A 291 22.33 0.44 11.89
C LEU A 291 22.92 -0.96 11.96
#